data_d63b7526095140e31a911d57517db9d6
#
_entry.id   d63b7526095140e31a911d57517db9d6
#
_cell.length_a   1.000
_cell.length_b   1.000
_cell.length_c   1.000
_cell.angle_alpha   90.00
_cell.angle_beta   90.00
_cell.angle_gamma   90.00
#
_symmetry.space_group_name_H-M   'P 1'
#
loop_
_entity.id
_entity.type
_entity.pdbx_description
1 polymer ?
#
loop_
_entity_poly.entity_id
_entity_poly.type
_entity_poly.pdbx_seq_one_letter_code
_entity_poly.pdbx_strand_id
1 'polypeptide(L)'
;SYSISVMDMSDTTNLKYAARNETRGYQPGSVGKLAILLAMFDQLEKLCPNDWGARESLLKHKKVKGGPFAVYDHHTIPLYDIEQDKLTRRTAREDDVFSLYEWIDHMVAVSNNGAASVVYREALLLKVFGEKYFTLTDEEAMKWFKDTDRKEISDLAFEVVNQPLRDLGITEDEWRLGGFFTNGAERYVSRQGGSIGSPKGLMKFLVNIEQGKAVDSLSSLEMKRIMYQTERRIRYAQSKTLDSAAVYFKSGSFYKCDRSKGACGDYAGNVFNYMNSVIIVEHPGGGPKYIVCLMTNVLRKNSASDHMYLAGRIDKALQESNTGQ
;
A
#
# COMPACT_ATOMS: atom_id res chain seq x y z
N SER A 1 18.80 -11.83 -3.08
CA SER A 1 18.96 -11.31 -1.72
C SER A 1 17.65 -11.38 -0.97
N TYR A 2 17.75 -11.55 0.34
CA TYR A 2 16.62 -11.57 1.29
C TYR A 2 16.92 -10.56 2.38
N SER A 3 15.93 -9.73 2.70
CA SER A 3 15.98 -8.79 3.82
C SER A 3 14.66 -8.88 4.58
N ILE A 4 14.75 -8.92 5.91
CA ILE A 4 13.57 -9.13 6.75
C ILE A 4 13.71 -8.35 8.05
N SER A 5 12.57 -7.91 8.55
CA SER A 5 12.38 -7.47 9.94
C SER A 5 11.14 -8.14 10.53
N VAL A 6 11.22 -8.52 11.79
CA VAL A 6 10.16 -9.15 12.57
C VAL A 6 10.03 -8.42 13.89
N MET A 7 8.82 -8.02 14.26
CA MET A 7 8.49 -7.43 15.56
C MET A 7 7.44 -8.29 16.24
N ASP A 8 7.78 -8.92 17.36
CA ASP A 8 6.82 -9.56 18.24
C ASP A 8 6.16 -8.48 19.13
N MET A 9 4.85 -8.37 19.04
CA MET A 9 4.03 -7.40 19.76
C MET A 9 3.04 -8.10 20.72
N SER A 10 3.24 -9.36 21.00
CA SER A 10 2.38 -10.14 21.91
C SER A 10 2.35 -9.54 23.31
N ASP A 11 3.49 -9.03 23.79
CA ASP A 11 3.61 -8.21 24.99
C ASP A 11 3.93 -6.76 24.58
N THR A 12 2.95 -5.87 24.69
CA THR A 12 3.08 -4.45 24.32
C THR A 12 4.05 -3.68 25.23
N THR A 13 4.38 -4.21 26.40
CA THR A 13 5.34 -3.62 27.34
C THR A 13 6.78 -4.08 27.08
N ASN A 14 6.95 -5.17 26.31
CA ASN A 14 8.24 -5.78 26.02
C ASN A 14 8.31 -6.27 24.57
N LEU A 15 8.37 -5.32 23.62
CA LEU A 15 8.49 -5.62 22.21
C LEU A 15 9.82 -6.32 21.91
N LYS A 16 9.78 -7.43 21.17
CA LYS A 16 10.97 -8.16 20.73
C LYS A 16 11.19 -7.95 19.24
N TYR A 17 12.41 -7.60 18.85
CA TYR A 17 12.75 -7.30 17.47
C TYR A 17 13.90 -8.16 16.96
N ALA A 18 13.74 -8.67 15.74
CA ALA A 18 14.80 -9.38 15.03
C ALA A 18 14.83 -8.93 13.56
N ALA A 19 16.02 -8.80 13.00
CA ALA A 19 16.16 -8.37 11.62
C ALA A 19 17.40 -8.94 10.93
N ARG A 20 17.36 -8.96 9.60
CA ARG A 20 18.51 -9.26 8.75
C ARG A 20 18.48 -8.35 7.52
N ASN A 21 19.56 -7.60 7.30
CA ASN A 21 19.71 -6.65 6.19
C ASN A 21 18.54 -5.66 6.09
N GLU A 22 18.00 -5.22 7.21
CA GLU A 22 16.78 -4.43 7.30
C GLU A 22 16.85 -3.05 6.65
N THR A 23 18.04 -2.49 6.53
CA THR A 23 18.30 -1.16 5.92
C THR A 23 18.50 -1.22 4.42
N ARG A 24 18.55 -2.44 3.83
CA ARG A 24 18.74 -2.59 2.39
C ARG A 24 17.52 -2.10 1.64
N GLY A 25 17.75 -1.18 0.70
CA GLY A 25 16.70 -0.64 -0.16
C GLY A 25 16.30 -1.61 -1.28
N TYR A 26 15.00 -1.69 -1.55
CA TYR A 26 14.36 -2.45 -2.61
C TYR A 26 13.34 -1.58 -3.35
N GLN A 27 13.02 -1.94 -4.59
CA GLN A 27 11.82 -1.39 -5.24
C GLN A 27 10.58 -2.01 -4.56
N PRO A 28 9.73 -1.19 -3.90
CA PRO A 28 8.62 -1.71 -3.09
C PRO A 28 7.48 -2.29 -3.93
N GLY A 29 7.39 -1.94 -5.22
CA GLY A 29 6.25 -2.29 -6.05
C GLY A 29 4.94 -1.81 -5.41
N SER A 30 3.93 -2.65 -5.42
CA SER A 30 2.61 -2.30 -4.86
C SER A 30 2.57 -2.13 -3.33
N VAL A 31 3.62 -2.46 -2.58
CA VAL A 31 3.72 -2.06 -1.16
C VAL A 31 3.77 -0.54 -1.03
N GLY A 32 4.32 0.16 -2.03
CA GLY A 32 4.32 1.63 -2.10
C GLY A 32 2.93 2.27 -2.01
N LYS A 33 1.86 1.55 -2.32
CA LYS A 33 0.47 2.02 -2.19
C LYS A 33 0.06 2.33 -0.74
N LEU A 34 0.75 1.75 0.24
CA LEU A 34 0.54 2.09 1.64
C LEU A 34 1.00 3.52 1.98
N ALA A 35 1.98 4.08 1.24
CA ALA A 35 2.33 5.49 1.38
C ALA A 35 1.23 6.41 0.85
N ILE A 36 0.53 6.01 -0.23
CA ILE A 36 -0.63 6.74 -0.73
C ILE A 36 -1.79 6.65 0.28
N LEU A 37 -2.01 5.48 0.88
CA LEU A 37 -3.01 5.30 1.92
C LEU A 37 -2.75 6.24 3.11
N LEU A 38 -1.51 6.28 3.60
CA LEU A 38 -1.10 7.21 4.67
C LEU A 38 -1.34 8.67 4.26
N ALA A 39 -0.93 9.06 3.05
CA ALA A 39 -1.11 10.43 2.55
C ALA A 39 -2.58 10.82 2.46
N MET A 40 -3.46 9.92 2.03
CA MET A 40 -4.90 10.18 1.99
C MET A 40 -5.44 10.47 3.39
N PHE A 41 -5.14 9.64 4.38
CA PHE A 41 -5.61 9.85 5.74
C PHE A 41 -4.99 11.09 6.41
N ASP A 42 -3.73 11.41 6.11
CA ASP A 42 -3.08 12.64 6.54
C ASP A 42 -3.79 13.89 5.98
N GLN A 43 -4.16 13.89 4.70
CA GLN A 43 -4.88 15.00 4.11
C GLN A 43 -6.33 15.12 4.62
N LEU A 44 -6.99 14.00 4.87
CA LEU A 44 -8.32 13.99 5.47
C LEU A 44 -8.31 14.56 6.90
N GLU A 45 -7.27 14.23 7.68
CA GLU A 45 -7.10 14.80 9.02
C GLU A 45 -6.85 16.32 8.97
N LYS A 46 -6.03 16.79 8.07
CA LYS A 46 -5.77 18.22 7.86
C LYS A 46 -7.01 18.98 7.40
N LEU A 47 -7.88 18.36 6.61
CA LEU A 47 -9.14 18.96 6.16
C LEU A 47 -10.20 18.96 7.26
N CYS A 48 -10.34 17.88 8.01
CA CYS A 48 -11.34 17.68 9.05
C CYS A 48 -10.64 17.25 10.37
N PRO A 49 -9.93 18.18 11.04
CA PRO A 49 -9.14 17.85 12.23
C PRO A 49 -10.06 17.42 13.38
N ASN A 50 -9.72 16.29 14.01
CA ASN A 50 -10.47 15.69 15.11
C ASN A 50 -11.95 15.36 14.80
N ASP A 51 -12.36 15.37 13.54
CA ASP A 51 -13.72 15.02 13.10
C ASP A 51 -13.71 13.77 12.21
N TRP A 52 -13.73 12.61 12.86
CA TRP A 52 -13.77 11.34 12.16
C TRP A 52 -15.05 11.16 11.32
N GLY A 53 -16.20 11.63 11.83
CA GLY A 53 -17.48 11.55 11.15
C GLY A 53 -17.46 12.26 9.79
N ALA A 54 -16.89 13.47 9.75
CA ALA A 54 -16.70 14.21 8.49
C ALA A 54 -15.74 13.49 7.53
N ARG A 55 -14.62 12.94 8.02
CA ARG A 55 -13.68 12.17 7.19
C ARG A 55 -14.33 10.91 6.62
N GLU A 56 -15.02 10.15 7.46
CA GLU A 56 -15.74 8.94 7.05
C GLU A 56 -16.84 9.25 6.03
N SER A 57 -17.59 10.33 6.26
CA SER A 57 -18.61 10.81 5.32
C SER A 57 -17.99 11.15 3.95
N LEU A 58 -16.86 11.86 3.95
CA LEU A 58 -16.16 12.20 2.71
C LEU A 58 -15.67 10.93 1.99
N LEU A 59 -15.06 9.99 2.69
CA LEU A 59 -14.63 8.72 2.13
C LEU A 59 -15.76 7.93 1.46
N LYS A 60 -16.92 7.85 2.11
CA LYS A 60 -18.07 7.06 1.65
C LYS A 60 -18.90 7.72 0.56
N HIS A 61 -19.02 9.05 0.57
CA HIS A 61 -19.99 9.75 -0.26
C HIS A 61 -19.38 10.61 -1.36
N LYS A 62 -18.11 11.07 -1.25
CA LYS A 62 -17.47 11.79 -2.35
C LYS A 62 -17.26 10.84 -3.52
N LYS A 63 -18.05 11.05 -4.59
CA LYS A 63 -17.88 10.32 -5.85
C LYS A 63 -16.75 10.93 -6.65
N VAL A 64 -15.90 10.08 -7.15
CA VAL A 64 -14.66 10.43 -7.87
C VAL A 64 -14.62 9.65 -9.18
N LYS A 65 -14.43 10.37 -10.28
CA LYS A 65 -14.24 9.78 -11.60
C LYS A 65 -12.80 9.35 -11.79
N GLY A 66 -12.58 8.18 -12.39
CA GLY A 66 -11.24 7.64 -12.65
C GLY A 66 -10.39 8.56 -13.53
N GLY A 67 -10.95 9.01 -14.64
CA GLY A 67 -10.27 9.86 -15.60
C GLY A 67 -9.01 9.20 -16.16
N PRO A 68 -8.11 9.98 -16.78
CA PRO A 68 -6.88 9.44 -17.39
C PRO A 68 -5.91 8.82 -16.38
N PHE A 69 -6.10 9.05 -15.08
CA PHE A 69 -5.28 8.44 -14.02
C PHE A 69 -5.57 6.95 -13.81
N ALA A 70 -6.81 6.51 -14.09
CA ALA A 70 -7.26 5.13 -13.85
C ALA A 70 -6.77 4.11 -14.90
N VAL A 71 -6.30 4.56 -16.06
CA VAL A 71 -6.04 3.69 -17.22
C VAL A 71 -4.58 3.27 -17.38
N TYR A 72 -4.39 2.30 -18.29
CA TYR A 72 -3.12 1.63 -18.56
C TYR A 72 -2.62 0.77 -17.39
N ASP A 73 -3.55 -0.02 -16.85
CA ASP A 73 -3.29 -1.07 -15.87
C ASP A 73 -3.89 -2.40 -16.33
N HIS A 74 -3.25 -3.49 -15.96
CA HIS A 74 -3.70 -4.86 -16.25
C HIS A 74 -4.43 -5.53 -15.07
N HIS A 75 -4.39 -4.92 -13.87
CA HIS A 75 -5.12 -5.44 -12.72
C HIS A 75 -6.61 -5.18 -12.88
N THR A 76 -7.41 -6.19 -12.58
CA THR A 76 -8.87 -6.07 -12.61
C THR A 76 -9.42 -5.64 -11.27
N ILE A 77 -10.54 -4.94 -11.30
CA ILE A 77 -11.37 -4.59 -10.15
C ILE A 77 -12.63 -5.45 -10.13
N PRO A 78 -13.11 -5.89 -8.95
CA PRO A 78 -14.38 -6.58 -8.81
C PRO A 78 -15.53 -5.57 -8.92
N LEU A 79 -16.59 -5.95 -9.60
CA LEU A 79 -17.81 -5.17 -9.74
C LEU A 79 -19.00 -6.12 -9.50
N TYR A 80 -19.83 -5.79 -8.51
CA TYR A 80 -21.01 -6.56 -8.19
C TYR A 80 -22.25 -5.87 -8.76
N ASP A 81 -22.97 -6.58 -9.61
CA ASP A 81 -24.25 -6.18 -10.14
C ASP A 81 -25.35 -6.74 -9.23
N ILE A 82 -26.03 -5.85 -8.50
CA ILE A 82 -27.07 -6.22 -7.52
C ILE A 82 -28.30 -6.79 -8.22
N GLU A 83 -28.65 -6.28 -9.41
CA GLU A 83 -29.85 -6.72 -10.14
C GLU A 83 -29.68 -8.11 -10.72
N GLN A 84 -28.47 -8.43 -11.18
CA GLN A 84 -28.14 -9.73 -11.76
C GLN A 84 -27.54 -10.73 -10.76
N ASP A 85 -27.33 -10.31 -9.51
CA ASP A 85 -26.61 -11.09 -8.47
C ASP A 85 -25.27 -11.66 -9.00
N LYS A 86 -24.49 -10.80 -9.67
CA LYS A 86 -23.32 -11.26 -10.43
C LYS A 86 -22.08 -10.45 -10.11
N LEU A 87 -21.03 -11.14 -9.67
CA LEU A 87 -19.68 -10.58 -9.56
C LEU A 87 -18.97 -10.68 -10.92
N THR A 88 -18.51 -9.55 -11.43
CA THR A 88 -17.71 -9.45 -12.65
C THR A 88 -16.36 -8.82 -12.36
N ARG A 89 -15.39 -8.98 -13.25
CA ARG A 89 -14.05 -8.38 -13.13
C ARG A 89 -13.62 -7.79 -14.46
N ARG A 90 -13.12 -6.55 -14.42
CA ARG A 90 -12.52 -5.88 -15.56
C ARG A 90 -11.46 -4.85 -15.09
N THR A 91 -10.68 -4.34 -16.00
CA THR A 91 -9.79 -3.19 -15.72
C THR A 91 -10.60 -1.93 -15.42
N ALA A 92 -10.05 -1.03 -14.63
CA ALA A 92 -10.64 0.29 -14.40
C ALA A 92 -10.68 1.11 -15.70
N ARG A 93 -11.66 1.99 -15.83
CA ARG A 93 -11.92 2.84 -17.00
C ARG A 93 -11.92 4.31 -16.62
N GLU A 94 -11.77 5.18 -17.62
CA GLU A 94 -11.79 6.64 -17.42
C GLU A 94 -13.15 7.15 -16.92
N ASP A 95 -14.23 6.49 -17.33
CA ASP A 95 -15.62 6.84 -16.99
C ASP A 95 -16.12 6.20 -15.70
N ASP A 96 -15.34 5.33 -15.07
CA ASP A 96 -15.69 4.74 -13.77
C ASP A 96 -15.81 5.82 -12.70
N VAL A 97 -16.91 5.76 -11.95
CA VAL A 97 -17.19 6.67 -10.83
C VAL A 97 -17.46 5.85 -9.59
N PHE A 98 -16.55 5.93 -8.62
CA PHE A 98 -16.64 5.27 -7.33
C PHE A 98 -16.51 6.29 -6.19
N SER A 99 -16.87 5.91 -4.97
CA SER A 99 -16.50 6.68 -3.79
C SER A 99 -14.99 6.66 -3.57
N LEU A 100 -14.46 7.61 -2.82
CA LEU A 100 -13.05 7.56 -2.39
C LEU A 100 -12.72 6.22 -1.72
N TYR A 101 -13.66 5.72 -0.90
CA TYR A 101 -13.50 4.46 -0.19
C TYR A 101 -13.38 3.28 -1.16
N GLU A 102 -14.23 3.18 -2.16
CA GLU A 102 -14.17 2.13 -3.17
C GLU A 102 -12.85 2.17 -3.97
N TRP A 103 -12.36 3.38 -4.33
CA TRP A 103 -11.06 3.52 -4.96
C TRP A 103 -9.91 3.07 -4.05
N ILE A 104 -9.95 3.38 -2.76
CA ILE A 104 -8.98 2.93 -1.77
C ILE A 104 -9.01 1.40 -1.64
N ASP A 105 -10.20 0.80 -1.58
CA ASP A 105 -10.36 -0.65 -1.52
C ASP A 105 -9.75 -1.32 -2.77
N HIS A 106 -10.08 -0.85 -3.96
CA HIS A 106 -9.47 -1.35 -5.20
C HIS A 106 -7.94 -1.18 -5.24
N MET A 107 -7.40 -0.12 -4.65
CA MET A 107 -5.96 0.10 -4.53
C MET A 107 -5.29 -0.93 -3.62
N VAL A 108 -5.90 -1.26 -2.49
CA VAL A 108 -5.29 -2.10 -1.46
C VAL A 108 -5.67 -3.56 -1.63
N ALA A 109 -6.96 -3.89 -1.71
CA ALA A 109 -7.48 -5.25 -1.71
C ALA A 109 -7.09 -6.04 -2.96
N VAL A 110 -7.26 -5.46 -4.15
CA VAL A 110 -6.89 -6.10 -5.43
C VAL A 110 -5.61 -5.53 -6.03
N SER A 111 -5.01 -4.55 -5.38
CA SER A 111 -3.74 -3.95 -5.80
C SER A 111 -3.77 -3.26 -7.17
N ASN A 112 -4.94 -2.70 -7.57
CA ASN A 112 -5.12 -2.01 -8.84
C ASN A 112 -4.24 -0.75 -8.91
N ASN A 113 -3.49 -0.57 -10.01
CA ASN A 113 -2.60 0.59 -10.20
C ASN A 113 -3.36 1.84 -10.63
N GLY A 114 -4.43 1.66 -11.41
CA GLY A 114 -5.34 2.76 -11.79
C GLY A 114 -5.96 3.39 -10.55
N ALA A 115 -6.52 2.56 -9.66
CA ALA A 115 -7.05 3.02 -8.38
C ALA A 115 -5.98 3.71 -7.53
N ALA A 116 -4.75 3.19 -7.49
CA ALA A 116 -3.65 3.84 -6.79
C ALA A 116 -3.34 5.24 -7.34
N SER A 117 -3.34 5.40 -8.66
CA SER A 117 -3.13 6.71 -9.28
C SER A 117 -4.29 7.66 -9.03
N VAL A 118 -5.53 7.17 -8.99
CA VAL A 118 -6.71 7.98 -8.63
C VAL A 118 -6.63 8.44 -7.17
N VAL A 119 -6.40 7.54 -6.22
CA VAL A 119 -6.28 7.90 -4.79
C VAL A 119 -5.13 8.87 -4.56
N TYR A 120 -4.00 8.69 -5.23
CA TYR A 120 -2.86 9.61 -5.16
C TYR A 120 -3.23 11.01 -5.68
N ARG A 121 -3.94 11.08 -6.83
CA ARG A 121 -4.48 12.32 -7.36
C ARG A 121 -5.39 13.01 -6.34
N GLU A 122 -6.30 12.29 -5.72
CA GLU A 122 -7.22 12.86 -4.75
C GLU A 122 -6.51 13.37 -3.49
N ALA A 123 -5.49 12.67 -3.00
CA ALA A 123 -4.66 13.19 -1.90
C ALA A 123 -3.95 14.50 -2.28
N LEU A 124 -3.46 14.61 -3.52
CA LEU A 124 -2.88 15.85 -4.04
C LEU A 124 -3.92 16.97 -4.15
N LEU A 125 -5.12 16.68 -4.67
CA LEU A 125 -6.20 17.67 -4.78
C LEU A 125 -6.70 18.14 -3.40
N LEU A 126 -6.78 17.25 -2.41
CA LEU A 126 -7.07 17.63 -1.02
C LEU A 126 -6.03 18.62 -0.48
N LYS A 127 -4.74 18.37 -0.70
CA LYS A 127 -3.66 19.28 -0.30
C LYS A 127 -3.78 20.65 -0.97
N VAL A 128 -4.08 20.67 -2.26
CA VAL A 128 -4.10 21.91 -3.07
C VAL A 128 -5.34 22.75 -2.82
N PHE A 129 -6.50 22.12 -2.74
CA PHE A 129 -7.78 22.81 -2.69
C PHE A 129 -8.35 22.98 -1.28
N GLY A 130 -7.88 22.21 -0.29
CA GLY A 130 -8.39 22.29 1.08
C GLY A 130 -9.91 22.16 1.12
N GLU A 131 -10.61 23.06 1.81
CA GLU A 131 -12.08 23.06 1.93
C GLU A 131 -12.82 23.09 0.58
N LYS A 132 -12.23 23.72 -0.45
CA LYS A 132 -12.84 23.74 -1.78
C LYS A 132 -12.97 22.33 -2.37
N TYR A 133 -12.22 21.34 -1.88
CA TYR A 133 -12.31 19.96 -2.34
C TYR A 133 -13.71 19.35 -2.18
N PHE A 134 -14.49 19.77 -1.18
CA PHE A 134 -15.87 19.29 -0.99
C PHE A 134 -16.75 19.52 -2.23
N THR A 135 -16.55 20.65 -2.91
CA THR A 135 -17.35 21.07 -4.08
C THR A 135 -16.57 21.00 -5.39
N LEU A 136 -15.31 20.57 -5.36
CA LEU A 136 -14.45 20.49 -6.53
C LEU A 136 -15.04 19.51 -7.55
N THR A 137 -15.21 19.99 -8.80
CA THR A 137 -15.67 19.17 -9.92
C THR A 137 -14.49 18.52 -10.65
N ASP A 138 -14.76 17.45 -11.41
CA ASP A 138 -13.74 16.78 -12.21
C ASP A 138 -13.15 17.74 -13.27
N GLU A 139 -13.96 18.64 -13.85
CA GLU A 139 -13.54 19.63 -14.83
C GLU A 139 -12.56 20.65 -14.21
N GLU A 140 -12.87 21.16 -13.01
CA GLU A 140 -12.00 22.09 -12.28
C GLU A 140 -10.67 21.42 -11.91
N ALA A 141 -10.72 20.18 -11.42
CA ALA A 141 -9.53 19.40 -11.11
C ALA A 141 -8.65 19.18 -12.35
N MET A 142 -9.23 18.75 -13.47
CA MET A 142 -8.50 18.53 -14.71
C MET A 142 -8.01 19.83 -15.34
N LYS A 143 -8.72 20.94 -15.18
CA LYS A 143 -8.26 22.27 -15.58
C LYS A 143 -7.00 22.66 -14.81
N TRP A 144 -7.00 22.46 -13.48
CA TRP A 144 -5.81 22.73 -12.66
C TRP A 144 -4.58 21.93 -13.14
N PHE A 145 -4.72 20.63 -13.43
CA PHE A 145 -3.63 19.81 -13.97
C PHE A 145 -3.10 20.27 -15.34
N LYS A 146 -3.93 20.95 -16.15
CA LYS A 146 -3.55 21.47 -17.46
C LYS A 146 -2.90 22.85 -17.39
N ASP A 147 -3.35 23.68 -16.46
CA ASP A 147 -2.98 25.09 -16.38
C ASP A 147 -1.78 25.33 -15.45
N THR A 148 -1.52 24.42 -14.52
CA THR A 148 -0.41 24.52 -13.56
C THR A 148 0.88 23.97 -14.16
N ASP A 149 2.00 24.59 -13.81
CA ASP A 149 3.32 24.11 -14.23
C ASP A 149 3.56 22.67 -13.78
N ARG A 150 4.04 21.86 -14.70
CA ARG A 150 4.23 20.41 -14.45
C ARG A 150 5.25 20.11 -13.37
N LYS A 151 6.27 20.97 -13.21
CA LYS A 151 7.26 20.81 -12.15
C LYS A 151 6.63 21.09 -10.79
N GLU A 152 5.84 22.16 -10.70
CA GLU A 152 5.09 22.51 -9.48
C GLU A 152 4.16 21.36 -9.05
N ILE A 153 3.35 20.82 -9.97
CA ILE A 153 2.49 19.66 -9.71
C ILE A 153 3.31 18.48 -9.20
N SER A 154 4.46 18.22 -9.82
CA SER A 154 5.32 17.07 -9.47
C SER A 154 5.96 17.24 -8.09
N ASP A 155 6.37 18.44 -7.73
CA ASP A 155 6.91 18.76 -6.41
C ASP A 155 5.85 18.60 -5.32
N LEU A 156 4.63 19.13 -5.53
CA LEU A 156 3.48 18.97 -4.63
C LEU A 156 3.06 17.49 -4.47
N ALA A 157 3.05 16.74 -5.58
CA ALA A 157 2.74 15.32 -5.56
C ALA A 157 3.78 14.53 -4.77
N PHE A 158 5.06 14.80 -4.99
CA PHE A 158 6.14 14.16 -4.23
C PHE A 158 6.05 14.46 -2.73
N GLU A 159 5.77 15.72 -2.39
CA GLU A 159 5.62 16.16 -1.00
C GLU A 159 4.43 15.49 -0.31
N VAL A 160 3.23 15.49 -0.93
CA VAL A 160 2.00 14.98 -0.29
C VAL A 160 2.12 13.53 0.12
N VAL A 161 2.86 12.71 -0.61
CA VAL A 161 2.99 11.27 -0.31
C VAL A 161 4.20 10.95 0.57
N ASN A 162 5.26 11.77 0.51
CA ASN A 162 6.49 11.47 1.24
C ASN A 162 6.61 12.21 2.58
N GLN A 163 6.02 13.41 2.72
CA GLN A 163 6.07 14.15 3.97
C GLN A 163 5.43 13.37 5.15
N PRO A 164 4.25 12.73 5.02
CA PRO A 164 3.69 11.93 6.10
C PRO A 164 4.61 10.78 6.55
N LEU A 165 5.41 10.21 5.64
CA LEU A 165 6.43 9.23 6.01
C LEU A 165 7.55 9.85 6.86
N ARG A 166 7.98 11.09 6.51
CA ARG A 166 8.99 11.84 7.30
C ARG A 166 8.47 12.13 8.71
N ASP A 167 7.20 12.51 8.82
CA ASP A 167 6.54 12.81 10.09
C ASP A 167 6.47 11.58 11.02
N LEU A 168 6.47 10.37 10.47
CA LEU A 168 6.60 9.11 11.21
C LEU A 168 8.06 8.71 11.52
N GLY A 169 9.04 9.55 11.23
CA GLY A 169 10.46 9.27 11.46
C GLY A 169 11.05 8.25 10.47
N ILE A 170 10.41 8.07 9.30
CA ILE A 170 10.91 7.21 8.23
C ILE A 170 11.73 8.07 7.28
N THR A 171 13.02 7.78 7.12
CA THR A 171 13.90 8.58 6.26
C THR A 171 13.67 8.30 4.78
N GLU A 172 14.20 9.18 3.91
CA GLU A 172 14.07 9.02 2.46
C GLU A 172 14.70 7.72 1.95
N ASP A 173 15.83 7.32 2.52
CA ASP A 173 16.52 6.08 2.18
C ASP A 173 15.77 4.82 2.70
N GLU A 174 14.99 4.97 3.76
CA GLU A 174 14.18 3.88 4.31
C GLU A 174 12.91 3.65 3.52
N TRP A 175 12.22 4.71 3.10
CA TRP A 175 11.04 4.60 2.24
C TRP A 175 10.68 5.94 1.58
N ARG A 176 10.58 5.92 0.25
CA ARG A 176 10.00 7.00 -0.56
C ARG A 176 9.22 6.44 -1.74
N LEU A 177 8.23 7.17 -2.20
CA LEU A 177 7.50 6.91 -3.43
C LEU A 177 7.88 7.96 -4.48
N GLY A 178 8.41 7.52 -5.62
CA GLY A 178 8.97 8.40 -6.65
C GLY A 178 7.97 8.84 -7.73
N GLY A 179 6.72 8.34 -7.70
CA GLY A 179 5.72 8.73 -8.72
C GLY A 179 4.47 7.87 -8.71
N PHE A 180 3.58 8.16 -9.63
CA PHE A 180 2.32 7.48 -9.86
C PHE A 180 2.51 6.05 -10.38
N PHE A 181 1.41 5.29 -10.43
CA PHE A 181 1.41 3.88 -10.79
C PHE A 181 0.97 3.59 -12.23
N THR A 182 0.51 4.60 -12.98
CA THR A 182 0.04 4.46 -14.37
C THR A 182 0.69 5.45 -15.31
N ASN A 183 0.89 5.06 -16.55
CA ASN A 183 1.38 5.96 -17.60
C ASN A 183 0.37 7.08 -17.91
N GLY A 184 -0.91 6.86 -17.65
CA GLY A 184 -1.95 7.90 -17.79
C GLY A 184 -1.70 9.07 -16.84
N ALA A 185 -1.36 8.79 -15.58
CA ALA A 185 -0.98 9.80 -14.59
C ALA A 185 0.33 10.52 -14.95
N GLU A 186 1.31 9.79 -15.50
CA GLU A 186 2.62 10.37 -15.90
C GLU A 186 2.54 11.42 -17.00
N ARG A 187 1.40 11.53 -17.70
CA ARG A 187 1.16 12.61 -18.65
C ARG A 187 1.04 13.98 -17.96
N TYR A 188 0.59 14.00 -16.70
CA TYR A 188 0.35 15.22 -15.92
C TYR A 188 1.42 15.45 -14.85
N VAL A 189 1.95 14.39 -14.28
CA VAL A 189 2.86 14.44 -13.12
C VAL A 189 4.13 13.68 -13.45
N SER A 190 5.28 14.33 -13.38
CA SER A 190 6.57 13.69 -13.61
C SER A 190 7.02 12.87 -12.41
N ARG A 191 7.75 11.79 -12.65
CA ARG A 191 8.45 11.06 -11.60
C ARG A 191 9.58 11.90 -11.00
N GLN A 192 9.75 11.76 -9.69
CA GLN A 192 10.89 12.32 -8.95
C GLN A 192 11.76 11.19 -8.40
N GLY A 193 12.60 10.66 -9.26
CA GLY A 193 13.47 9.53 -8.93
C GLY A 193 12.73 8.17 -8.86
N GLY A 194 13.42 7.17 -8.32
CA GLY A 194 12.86 5.84 -8.11
C GLY A 194 12.16 5.71 -6.75
N SER A 195 11.17 4.83 -6.68
CA SER A 195 10.64 4.41 -5.39
C SER A 195 11.61 3.46 -4.72
N ILE A 196 11.77 3.60 -3.41
CA ILE A 196 12.59 2.75 -2.55
C ILE A 196 11.80 2.37 -1.30
N GLY A 197 12.04 1.20 -0.77
CA GLY A 197 11.55 0.73 0.51
C GLY A 197 12.55 -0.22 1.16
N SER A 198 12.63 -0.18 2.46
CA SER A 198 13.44 -1.12 3.25
C SER A 198 12.57 -1.82 4.29
N PRO A 199 12.92 -3.04 4.74
CA PRO A 199 12.19 -3.69 5.84
C PRO A 199 12.09 -2.81 7.08
N LYS A 200 13.12 -2.01 7.38
CA LYS A 200 13.13 -1.09 8.52
C LYS A 200 12.11 0.05 8.37
N GLY A 201 12.07 0.71 7.21
CA GLY A 201 11.11 1.79 6.96
C GLY A 201 9.67 1.31 6.99
N LEU A 202 9.39 0.15 6.37
CA LEU A 202 8.08 -0.47 6.37
C LEU A 202 7.67 -0.95 7.77
N MET A 203 8.62 -1.46 8.58
CA MET A 203 8.37 -1.83 9.97
C MET A 203 7.97 -0.62 10.81
N LYS A 204 8.68 0.50 10.69
CA LYS A 204 8.32 1.75 11.39
C LYS A 204 6.87 2.16 11.09
N PHE A 205 6.45 2.10 9.83
CA PHE A 205 5.08 2.41 9.43
C PHE A 205 4.06 1.49 10.09
N LEU A 206 4.25 0.16 10.02
CA LEU A 206 3.30 -0.80 10.58
C LEU A 206 3.25 -0.72 12.12
N VAL A 207 4.37 -0.45 12.78
CA VAL A 207 4.39 -0.21 14.23
C VAL A 207 3.60 1.05 14.58
N ASN A 208 3.72 2.13 13.81
CA ASN A 208 2.92 3.34 14.01
C ASN A 208 1.42 3.08 13.80
N ILE A 209 1.04 2.24 12.83
CA ILE A 209 -0.36 1.78 12.66
C ILE A 209 -0.83 1.05 13.92
N GLU A 210 -0.07 0.08 14.41
CA GLU A 210 -0.43 -0.72 15.59
C GLU A 210 -0.51 0.11 16.88
N GLN A 211 0.28 1.16 16.97
CA GLN A 211 0.28 2.07 18.11
C GLN A 211 -0.75 3.21 18.00
N GLY A 212 -1.53 3.26 16.93
CA GLY A 212 -2.50 4.33 16.69
C GLY A 212 -1.87 5.69 16.41
N LYS A 213 -0.63 5.72 15.88
CA LYS A 213 0.17 6.93 15.65
C LYS A 213 0.35 7.30 14.17
N ALA A 214 -0.13 6.47 13.26
CA ALA A 214 -0.13 6.79 11.84
C ALA A 214 -1.30 7.75 11.56
N VAL A 215 -1.03 9.04 11.55
CA VAL A 215 -1.96 10.19 11.59
C VAL A 215 -2.61 10.33 12.97
N ASP A 216 -3.65 9.56 13.26
CA ASP A 216 -4.29 9.42 14.57
C ASP A 216 -4.78 7.98 14.80
N SER A 217 -5.39 7.71 15.96
CA SER A 217 -5.81 6.36 16.34
C SER A 217 -6.91 5.80 15.45
N LEU A 218 -7.87 6.61 15.01
CA LEU A 218 -8.98 6.17 14.15
C LEU A 218 -8.50 5.97 12.71
N SER A 219 -7.67 6.86 12.20
CA SER A 219 -7.02 6.70 10.89
C SER A 219 -6.14 5.45 10.84
N SER A 220 -5.34 5.19 11.89
CA SER A 220 -4.52 4.00 12.02
C SER A 220 -5.36 2.72 12.00
N LEU A 221 -6.45 2.70 12.77
CA LEU A 221 -7.37 1.56 12.82
C LEU A 221 -8.02 1.32 11.46
N GLU A 222 -8.44 2.37 10.77
CA GLU A 222 -9.07 2.26 9.47
C GLU A 222 -8.08 1.79 8.39
N MET A 223 -6.85 2.32 8.36
CA MET A 223 -5.80 1.82 7.47
C MET A 223 -5.51 0.34 7.72
N LYS A 224 -5.46 -0.08 8.99
CA LYS A 224 -5.31 -1.49 9.36
C LYS A 224 -6.49 -2.32 8.85
N ARG A 225 -7.73 -1.85 9.04
CA ARG A 225 -8.95 -2.52 8.55
C ARG A 225 -8.94 -2.69 7.02
N ILE A 226 -8.51 -1.66 6.29
CA ILE A 226 -8.37 -1.73 4.83
C ILE A 226 -7.33 -2.79 4.42
N MET A 227 -6.22 -2.92 5.14
CA MET A 227 -5.24 -3.99 4.89
C MET A 227 -5.78 -5.40 5.19
N TYR A 228 -6.76 -5.54 6.10
CA TYR A 228 -7.45 -6.80 6.37
C TYR A 228 -8.33 -7.26 5.21
N GLN A 229 -8.87 -6.34 4.43
CA GLN A 229 -9.75 -6.59 3.28
C GLN A 229 -9.02 -7.12 2.05
N THR A 230 -7.72 -7.45 2.15
CA THR A 230 -6.98 -8.04 1.04
C THR A 230 -7.74 -9.24 0.46
N GLU A 231 -8.06 -9.17 -0.83
CA GLU A 231 -8.86 -10.19 -1.50
C GLU A 231 -8.09 -11.50 -1.69
N ARG A 232 -6.76 -11.40 -1.74
CA ARG A 232 -5.90 -12.56 -1.96
C ARG A 232 -4.83 -12.67 -0.88
N ARG A 233 -4.91 -13.72 -0.09
CA ARG A 233 -3.80 -14.18 0.74
C ARG A 233 -2.83 -14.94 -0.16
N ILE A 234 -1.73 -14.29 -0.55
CA ILE A 234 -0.67 -14.84 -1.38
C ILE A 234 0.67 -14.78 -0.67
N ARG A 235 1.67 -15.50 -1.16
CA ARG A 235 3.05 -15.44 -0.64
C ARG A 235 3.10 -15.71 0.87
N TYR A 236 3.62 -14.78 1.65
CA TYR A 236 3.68 -14.88 3.12
C TYR A 236 2.31 -15.18 3.73
N ALA A 237 1.30 -14.44 3.33
CA ALA A 237 -0.07 -14.57 3.86
C ALA A 237 -0.78 -15.88 3.49
N GLN A 238 -0.22 -16.68 2.58
CA GLN A 238 -0.76 -17.97 2.13
C GLN A 238 -0.32 -19.15 3.02
N SER A 239 0.53 -18.91 4.02
CA SER A 239 0.95 -19.99 4.93
C SER A 239 -0.23 -20.58 5.69
N LYS A 240 -0.33 -21.89 5.72
CA LYS A 240 -1.40 -22.62 6.45
C LYS A 240 -1.40 -22.34 7.95
N THR A 241 -0.26 -21.99 8.53
CA THR A 241 -0.17 -21.62 9.94
C THR A 241 -0.96 -20.34 10.27
N LEU A 242 -1.31 -19.55 9.26
CA LEU A 242 -2.05 -18.30 9.38
C LEU A 242 -3.55 -18.43 9.09
N ASP A 243 -4.05 -19.65 8.81
CA ASP A 243 -5.45 -19.85 8.40
C ASP A 243 -6.45 -19.39 9.47
N SER A 244 -6.11 -19.52 10.75
CA SER A 244 -6.93 -19.09 11.89
C SER A 244 -6.62 -17.66 12.38
N ALA A 245 -5.60 -16.99 11.82
CA ALA A 245 -5.18 -15.66 12.24
C ALA A 245 -5.89 -14.55 11.46
N ALA A 246 -6.07 -13.40 12.09
CA ALA A 246 -6.32 -12.15 11.38
C ALA A 246 -5.02 -11.69 10.71
N VAL A 247 -5.12 -11.44 9.40
CA VAL A 247 -3.98 -11.13 8.54
C VAL A 247 -4.22 -9.80 7.84
N TYR A 248 -3.40 -8.81 8.16
CA TYR A 248 -3.42 -7.48 7.55
C TYR A 248 -2.23 -7.40 6.60
N PHE A 249 -2.48 -7.39 5.30
CA PHE A 249 -1.44 -7.74 4.32
C PHE A 249 -1.40 -6.81 3.12
N LYS A 250 -0.17 -6.51 2.67
CA LYS A 250 0.08 -5.94 1.34
C LYS A 250 1.27 -6.59 0.69
N SER A 251 1.09 -7.01 -0.55
CA SER A 251 2.17 -7.52 -1.40
C SER A 251 2.65 -6.47 -2.39
N GLY A 252 3.88 -6.64 -2.86
CA GLY A 252 4.43 -5.87 -3.97
C GLY A 252 5.35 -6.72 -4.81
N SER A 253 5.39 -6.45 -6.11
CA SER A 253 6.35 -7.06 -7.03
C SER A 253 6.74 -6.07 -8.12
N PHE A 254 7.98 -6.20 -8.56
CA PHE A 254 8.49 -5.47 -9.69
C PHE A 254 9.65 -6.26 -10.30
N TYR A 255 9.52 -6.70 -11.55
CA TYR A 255 10.55 -7.50 -12.19
C TYR A 255 10.76 -7.11 -13.65
N LYS A 256 11.93 -7.40 -14.16
CA LYS A 256 12.30 -7.15 -15.56
C LYS A 256 12.97 -8.38 -16.16
N CYS A 257 12.51 -8.75 -17.35
CA CYS A 257 13.09 -9.78 -18.17
C CYS A 257 13.85 -9.16 -19.35
N ASP A 258 15.13 -9.53 -19.47
CA ASP A 258 15.93 -9.32 -20.66
C ASP A 258 15.90 -10.62 -21.47
N ARG A 259 15.13 -10.63 -22.55
CA ARG A 259 14.95 -11.83 -23.40
C ARG A 259 16.24 -12.27 -24.10
N SER A 260 17.21 -11.37 -24.27
CA SER A 260 18.52 -11.73 -24.84
C SER A 260 19.32 -12.67 -23.92
N LYS A 261 19.01 -12.66 -22.61
CA LYS A 261 19.59 -13.52 -21.56
C LYS A 261 18.77 -14.77 -21.27
N GLY A 262 17.75 -15.06 -22.08
CA GLY A 262 16.85 -16.19 -21.97
C GLY A 262 15.45 -15.81 -21.51
N ALA A 263 14.50 -16.74 -21.66
CA ALA A 263 13.11 -16.55 -21.25
C ALA A 263 12.98 -16.44 -19.72
N CYS A 264 11.96 -15.68 -19.27
CA CYS A 264 11.57 -15.58 -17.87
C CYS A 264 10.16 -16.13 -17.69
N GLY A 265 9.92 -16.81 -16.58
CA GLY A 265 8.57 -17.09 -16.08
C GLY A 265 7.99 -15.90 -15.30
N ASP A 266 6.74 -16.05 -14.87
CA ASP A 266 6.05 -15.05 -14.07
C ASP A 266 6.77 -14.83 -12.73
N TYR A 267 7.02 -13.57 -12.40
CA TYR A 267 7.79 -13.16 -11.22
C TYR A 267 9.17 -13.80 -11.11
N ALA A 268 9.81 -14.05 -12.27
CA ALA A 268 11.14 -14.68 -12.37
C ALA A 268 12.09 -13.87 -13.28
N GLY A 269 12.10 -12.55 -13.12
CA GLY A 269 12.95 -11.63 -13.88
C GLY A 269 14.43 -11.95 -13.76
N ASN A 270 15.19 -11.69 -14.84
CA ASN A 270 16.62 -11.97 -14.92
C ASN A 270 17.52 -10.72 -14.85
N VAL A 271 16.92 -9.53 -14.81
CA VAL A 271 17.61 -8.24 -14.59
C VAL A 271 17.46 -7.78 -13.14
N PHE A 272 16.23 -7.74 -12.69
CA PHE A 272 15.84 -7.61 -11.28
C PHE A 272 14.52 -8.35 -11.07
N ASN A 273 14.27 -8.77 -9.83
CA ASN A 273 13.09 -9.54 -9.49
C ASN A 273 12.68 -9.32 -8.04
N TYR A 274 12.08 -8.16 -7.79
CA TYR A 274 11.63 -7.78 -6.45
C TYR A 274 10.29 -8.45 -6.12
N MET A 275 10.23 -9.06 -4.94
CA MET A 275 9.02 -9.58 -4.35
C MET A 275 8.98 -9.22 -2.87
N ASN A 276 7.87 -8.62 -2.44
CA ASN A 276 7.76 -8.01 -1.11
C ASN A 276 6.46 -8.45 -0.45
N SER A 277 6.53 -8.68 0.85
CA SER A 277 5.39 -8.97 1.73
C SER A 277 5.51 -8.15 2.99
N VAL A 278 4.50 -7.35 3.31
CA VAL A 278 4.38 -6.65 4.59
C VAL A 278 3.08 -7.07 5.25
N ILE A 279 3.14 -7.44 6.53
CA ILE A 279 2.05 -8.13 7.18
C ILE A 279 2.03 -7.86 8.69
N ILE A 280 0.82 -7.69 9.21
CA ILE A 280 0.51 -7.81 10.65
C ILE A 280 -0.29 -9.09 10.81
N VAL A 281 0.05 -9.89 11.80
CA VAL A 281 -0.63 -11.14 12.14
C VAL A 281 -1.12 -11.07 13.57
N GLU A 282 -2.37 -11.45 13.80
CA GLU A 282 -2.99 -11.55 15.13
C GLU A 282 -3.67 -12.91 15.26
N HIS A 283 -3.14 -13.77 16.11
CA HIS A 283 -3.78 -15.03 16.45
C HIS A 283 -4.88 -14.81 17.49
N PRO A 284 -6.00 -15.56 17.41
CA PRO A 284 -7.07 -15.46 18.39
C PRO A 284 -6.66 -16.04 19.75
N GLY A 285 -7.47 -15.77 20.79
CA GLY A 285 -7.32 -16.41 22.10
C GLY A 285 -6.06 -16.06 22.86
N GLY A 286 -5.48 -14.84 22.64
CA GLY A 286 -4.23 -14.44 23.28
C GLY A 286 -2.98 -15.04 22.64
N GLY A 287 -3.11 -15.63 21.47
CA GLY A 287 -1.97 -16.09 20.67
C GLY A 287 -1.07 -14.95 20.19
N PRO A 288 0.02 -15.26 19.51
CA PRO A 288 1.00 -14.24 19.15
C PRO A 288 0.43 -13.17 18.21
N LYS A 289 0.85 -11.93 18.46
CA LYS A 289 0.65 -10.76 17.59
C LYS A 289 2.01 -10.27 17.13
N TYR A 290 2.20 -10.13 15.82
CA TYR A 290 3.49 -9.75 15.29
C TYR A 290 3.41 -9.08 13.91
N ILE A 291 4.50 -8.39 13.55
CA ILE A 291 4.68 -7.72 12.24
C ILE A 291 5.86 -8.35 11.53
N VAL A 292 5.75 -8.54 10.21
CA VAL A 292 6.86 -8.95 9.35
C VAL A 292 6.91 -8.08 8.09
N CYS A 293 8.12 -7.60 7.79
CA CYS A 293 8.44 -6.98 6.50
C CYS A 293 9.53 -7.80 5.82
N LEU A 294 9.16 -8.50 4.75
CA LEU A 294 10.05 -9.38 3.98
C LEU A 294 10.18 -8.86 2.55
N MET A 295 11.40 -8.55 2.15
CA MET A 295 11.73 -8.05 0.82
C MET A 295 12.80 -8.91 0.17
N THR A 296 12.57 -9.31 -1.08
CA THR A 296 13.50 -10.17 -1.81
C THR A 296 13.81 -9.63 -3.20
N ASN A 297 15.02 -9.93 -3.68
CA ASN A 297 15.43 -9.77 -5.07
C ASN A 297 16.18 -11.04 -5.48
N VAL A 298 15.48 -12.00 -6.08
CA VAL A 298 16.03 -13.30 -6.47
C VAL A 298 15.81 -13.50 -7.96
N LEU A 299 16.88 -13.41 -8.74
CA LEU A 299 16.81 -13.54 -10.18
C LEU A 299 16.39 -14.95 -10.60
N ARG A 300 15.61 -15.01 -11.66
CA ARG A 300 15.17 -16.27 -12.31
C ARG A 300 14.35 -17.22 -11.42
N LYS A 301 13.84 -16.72 -10.28
CA LYS A 301 13.06 -17.51 -9.33
C LYS A 301 11.85 -16.73 -8.81
N ASN A 302 10.68 -17.31 -8.92
CA ASN A 302 9.52 -16.84 -8.18
C ASN A 302 9.69 -17.21 -6.69
N SER A 303 9.97 -16.22 -5.84
CA SER A 303 10.23 -16.42 -4.40
C SER A 303 8.96 -16.49 -3.53
N ALA A 304 7.78 -16.63 -4.12
CA ALA A 304 6.52 -16.72 -3.37
C ALA A 304 6.50 -17.90 -2.39
N SER A 305 7.04 -19.06 -2.81
CA SER A 305 7.18 -20.23 -1.96
C SER A 305 8.13 -20.02 -0.78
N ASP A 306 9.20 -19.24 -1.00
CA ASP A 306 10.15 -18.92 0.08
C ASP A 306 9.49 -18.01 1.12
N HIS A 307 8.69 -17.03 0.68
CA HIS A 307 7.89 -16.18 1.57
C HIS A 307 6.92 -17.02 2.41
N MET A 308 6.20 -17.96 1.78
CA MET A 308 5.25 -18.84 2.46
C MET A 308 5.96 -19.77 3.47
N TYR A 309 7.11 -20.33 3.09
CA TYR A 309 7.91 -21.19 3.98
C TYR A 309 8.43 -20.40 5.19
N LEU A 310 8.98 -19.19 4.98
CA LEU A 310 9.43 -18.33 6.08
C LEU A 310 8.28 -17.94 7.01
N ALA A 311 7.09 -17.67 6.47
CA ALA A 311 5.91 -17.40 7.27
C ALA A 311 5.61 -18.53 8.25
N GLY A 312 5.56 -19.78 7.77
CA GLY A 312 5.32 -20.94 8.65
C GLY A 312 6.38 -21.13 9.73
N ARG A 313 7.65 -20.87 9.39
CA ARG A 313 8.77 -21.00 10.35
C ARG A 313 8.75 -19.89 11.41
N ILE A 314 8.49 -18.65 11.01
CA ILE A 314 8.44 -17.51 11.94
C ILE A 314 7.22 -17.66 12.85
N ASP A 315 6.07 -17.95 12.29
CA ASP A 315 4.83 -18.12 13.05
C ASP A 315 4.97 -19.21 14.10
N LYS A 316 5.48 -20.38 13.72
CA LYS A 316 5.74 -21.48 14.65
C LYS A 316 6.69 -21.07 15.79
N ALA A 317 7.78 -20.40 15.47
CA ALA A 317 8.75 -19.97 16.48
C ALA A 317 8.14 -18.98 17.48
N LEU A 318 7.27 -18.05 17.00
CA LEU A 318 6.58 -17.11 17.86
C LEU A 318 5.51 -17.78 18.73
N GLN A 319 4.77 -18.76 18.20
CA GLN A 319 3.83 -19.56 18.98
C GLN A 319 4.54 -20.34 20.11
N GLU A 320 5.66 -21.00 19.81
CA GLU A 320 6.47 -21.73 20.79
C GLU A 320 7.04 -20.80 21.88
N SER A 321 7.47 -19.59 21.49
CA SER A 321 7.97 -18.57 22.44
C SER A 321 6.89 -18.07 23.40
N ASN A 322 5.63 -18.00 22.96
CA ASN A 322 4.52 -17.51 23.77
C ASN A 322 3.88 -18.60 24.65
N THR A 323 3.99 -19.89 24.28
CA THR A 323 3.50 -21.00 25.08
C THR A 323 4.46 -21.44 26.20
N GLY A 324 5.70 -20.97 26.15
CA GLY A 324 6.74 -21.26 27.17
C GLY A 324 6.84 -20.22 28.30
N GLN A 325 5.91 -19.26 28.32
CA GLN A 325 5.71 -18.31 29.42
C GLN A 325 4.47 -18.65 30.21
#